data_7ca09a94c0b28bfa64aa2c4b0ae12e50
#
_entry.id   7ca09a94c0b28bfa64aa2c4b0ae12e50
#
_cell.length_a   1.000
_cell.length_b   1.000
_cell.length_c   1.000
_cell.angle_alpha   90.00
_cell.angle_beta   90.00
_cell.angle_gamma   90.00
#
_symmetry.space_group_name_H-M   'P 1'
#
loop_
_entity.id
_entity.type
_entity.pdbx_description
1 polymer ?
#
loop_
_entity_poly.entity_id
_entity_poly.type
_entity_poly.pdbx_seq_one_letter_code
_entity_poly.pdbx_strand_id
1 'polypeptide(L)'
;MADSATKTEGKKTAEITEKPASDAPAQVRITLDDADVRATYSNFCRVTGTPEEVIIDFSLNPNPFSQQDQTVKVDNRLVLNHFTAKRLFAALQQTIMRHEQNFGSIELNVQRRLSPEASKKAKS
;
A
#
# COMPACT_ATOMS: atom_id res chain seq x y z
N MET A 1 -7.17 -31.01 23.22
CA MET A 1 -8.47 -30.36 22.99
C MET A 1 -8.43 -28.92 23.37
N ALA A 2 -8.04 -28.62 24.58
CA ALA A 2 -7.91 -27.22 25.00
C ALA A 2 -6.83 -26.44 24.24
N ASP A 3 -5.92 -27.18 23.63
CA ASP A 3 -4.79 -26.58 22.94
C ASP A 3 -5.17 -25.76 21.71
N SER A 4 -6.22 -26.17 21.01
CA SER A 4 -6.62 -25.47 19.81
C SER A 4 -7.22 -24.11 20.14
N ALA A 5 -7.86 -23.98 21.29
CA ALA A 5 -8.41 -22.70 21.73
C ALA A 5 -7.31 -21.70 22.09
N THR A 6 -6.27 -22.20 22.76
CA THR A 6 -5.15 -21.35 23.14
C THR A 6 -4.34 -20.86 21.96
N LYS A 7 -4.27 -21.65 20.90
CA LYS A 7 -3.52 -21.26 19.71
C LYS A 7 -4.13 -20.09 18.98
N THR A 8 -5.44 -19.95 19.07
CA THR A 8 -6.12 -18.88 18.38
C THR A 8 -6.05 -17.55 19.12
N GLU A 9 -5.74 -17.57 20.39
CA GLU A 9 -5.72 -16.36 21.21
C GLU A 9 -4.64 -15.36 20.78
N GLY A 10 -3.50 -15.87 20.36
CA GLY A 10 -2.39 -15.01 19.99
C GLY A 10 -2.43 -14.50 18.57
N LYS A 11 -3.38 -14.95 17.79
CA LYS A 11 -3.43 -14.58 16.39
C LYS A 11 -4.34 -13.38 16.18
N LYS A 12 -3.78 -12.38 15.52
CA LYS A 12 -4.58 -11.26 15.05
C LYS A 12 -5.02 -11.57 13.62
N THR A 13 -6.31 -11.68 13.43
CA THR A 13 -6.86 -11.91 12.12
C THR A 13 -7.72 -10.74 11.72
N ALA A 14 -7.59 -10.32 10.49
CA ALA A 14 -8.46 -9.32 9.92
C ALA A 14 -9.50 -10.02 9.07
N GLU A 15 -10.74 -9.71 9.32
CA GLU A 15 -11.83 -10.31 8.59
C GLU A 15 -12.25 -9.40 7.46
N ILE A 16 -12.20 -9.91 6.24
CA ILE A 16 -12.61 -9.18 5.08
C ILE A 16 -13.84 -9.86 4.51
N THR A 17 -14.91 -9.09 4.37
CA THR A 17 -16.12 -9.59 3.73
C THR A 17 -16.27 -8.92 2.39
N GLU A 18 -16.22 -9.69 1.34
CA GLU A 18 -16.51 -9.18 0.01
C GLU A 18 -18.00 -9.18 -0.19
N LYS A 19 -18.51 -8.07 -0.70
CA LYS A 19 -19.91 -8.01 -1.05
C LYS A 19 -20.13 -8.80 -2.32
N PRO A 20 -20.99 -9.81 -2.30
CA PRO A 20 -21.29 -10.57 -3.50
C PRO A 20 -22.12 -9.73 -4.45
N ALA A 21 -22.21 -10.17 -5.68
CA ALA A 21 -23.17 -9.61 -6.62
C ALA A 21 -24.57 -9.73 -6.02
N SER A 22 -25.46 -8.83 -6.43
CA SER A 22 -26.79 -8.73 -5.82
C SER A 22 -27.57 -10.04 -5.74
N ASP A 23 -27.33 -10.94 -6.68
CA ASP A 23 -28.01 -12.24 -6.75
C ASP A 23 -27.14 -13.39 -6.28
N ALA A 24 -26.00 -13.10 -5.70
CA ALA A 24 -25.12 -14.15 -5.18
C ALA A 24 -25.78 -14.85 -3.99
N PRO A 25 -25.78 -16.19 -3.98
CA PRO A 25 -26.51 -16.94 -2.95
C PRO A 25 -25.89 -16.86 -1.57
N ALA A 26 -24.58 -16.58 -1.46
CA ALA A 26 -23.91 -16.56 -0.17
C ALA A 26 -22.76 -15.61 -0.19
N GLN A 27 -22.48 -15.02 0.97
CA GLN A 27 -21.28 -14.23 1.16
C GLN A 27 -20.12 -15.14 1.46
N VAL A 28 -19.01 -14.88 0.76
CA VAL A 28 -17.74 -15.55 1.08
C VAL A 28 -17.00 -14.69 2.05
N ARG A 29 -16.61 -15.30 3.16
CA ARG A 29 -15.84 -14.60 4.19
C ARG A 29 -14.39 -15.03 4.10
N ILE A 30 -13.51 -14.05 3.95
CA ILE A 30 -12.08 -14.29 3.90
C ILE A 30 -11.48 -13.77 5.20
N THR A 31 -10.81 -14.65 5.92
CA THR A 31 -10.15 -14.28 7.16
C THR A 31 -8.65 -14.30 6.93
N LEU A 32 -7.99 -13.20 7.25
CA LEU A 32 -6.54 -13.08 7.09
C LEU A 32 -5.84 -13.39 8.40
N ASP A 33 -4.86 -14.28 8.34
CA ASP A 33 -3.98 -14.55 9.46
C ASP A 33 -2.69 -13.77 9.24
N ASP A 34 -2.53 -12.68 9.97
CA ASP A 34 -1.38 -11.79 9.82
C ASP A 34 -0.45 -11.84 11.04
N ALA A 35 -0.54 -12.92 11.82
CA ALA A 35 0.21 -13.04 13.07
C ALA A 35 1.72 -13.01 12.86
N ASP A 36 2.20 -13.61 11.78
CA ASP A 36 3.63 -13.77 11.54
C ASP A 36 4.15 -12.91 10.39
N VAL A 37 3.35 -12.01 9.89
CA VAL A 37 3.76 -11.19 8.77
C VAL A 37 4.70 -10.08 9.23
N ARG A 38 5.73 -9.82 8.44
CA ARG A 38 6.67 -8.74 8.71
C ARG A 38 6.34 -7.54 7.84
N ALA A 39 6.31 -6.38 8.45
CA ALA A 39 6.10 -5.14 7.72
C ALA A 39 7.41 -4.66 7.10
N THR A 40 7.33 -4.20 5.87
CA THR A 40 8.48 -3.60 5.18
C THR A 40 8.11 -2.16 4.83
N TYR A 41 8.99 -1.24 5.15
CA TYR A 41 8.80 0.15 4.76
C TYR A 41 9.37 0.38 3.36
N SER A 42 8.63 1.07 2.52
CA SER A 42 9.07 1.44 1.18
C SER A 42 8.61 2.86 0.88
N ASN A 43 9.48 3.65 0.29
CA ASN A 43 9.15 5.01 -0.12
C ASN A 43 9.34 5.23 -1.62
N PHE A 44 9.57 4.17 -2.36
CA PHE A 44 9.74 4.25 -3.80
C PHE A 44 9.15 3.00 -4.43
N CYS A 45 8.42 3.16 -5.51
CA CYS A 45 7.91 2.01 -6.24
C CYS A 45 7.93 2.28 -7.73
N ARG A 46 8.06 1.20 -8.49
CA ARG A 46 7.96 1.23 -9.94
C ARG A 46 6.94 0.20 -10.38
N VAL A 47 6.07 0.59 -11.30
CA VAL A 47 5.07 -0.32 -11.85
C VAL A 47 5.37 -0.56 -13.31
N THR A 48 5.47 -1.81 -13.69
CA THR A 48 5.71 -2.22 -15.05
C THR A 48 4.66 -3.22 -15.48
N GLY A 49 4.17 -3.10 -16.71
CA GLY A 49 3.15 -4.01 -17.23
C GLY A 49 3.67 -4.84 -18.37
N THR A 50 3.27 -6.10 -18.40
CA THR A 50 3.40 -7.00 -19.54
C THR A 50 2.00 -7.38 -20.00
N PRO A 51 1.85 -8.07 -21.14
CA PRO A 51 0.51 -8.51 -21.55
C PRO A 51 -0.18 -9.42 -20.53
N GLU A 52 0.57 -10.09 -19.68
CA GLU A 52 0.04 -11.07 -18.76
C GLU A 52 0.04 -10.62 -17.30
N GLU A 53 0.97 -9.72 -16.94
CA GLU A 53 1.23 -9.45 -15.52
C GLU A 53 1.55 -7.99 -15.28
N VAL A 54 1.35 -7.59 -14.03
CA VAL A 54 1.82 -6.32 -13.51
C VAL A 54 2.91 -6.60 -12.50
N ILE A 55 4.03 -5.92 -12.64
CA ILE A 55 5.18 -6.07 -11.75
C ILE A 55 5.32 -4.78 -10.97
N ILE A 56 5.32 -4.90 -9.64
CA ILE A 56 5.50 -3.75 -8.75
C ILE A 56 6.78 -3.97 -7.97
N ASP A 57 7.73 -3.07 -8.16
CA ASP A 57 8.99 -3.07 -7.43
C ASP A 57 8.92 -2.04 -6.33
N PHE A 58 9.30 -2.43 -5.12
CA PHE A 58 9.34 -1.56 -3.96
C PHE A 58 10.77 -1.41 -3.48
N SER A 59 11.12 -0.20 -3.07
CA SER A 59 12.47 0.10 -2.65
C SER A 59 12.46 1.12 -1.52
N LEU A 60 13.51 1.08 -0.72
CA LEU A 60 13.82 2.14 0.22
C LEU A 60 14.86 3.04 -0.43
N ASN A 61 14.48 4.27 -0.72
CA ASN A 61 15.40 5.28 -1.22
C ASN A 61 15.81 6.16 -0.04
N PRO A 62 17.07 6.11 0.40
CA PRO A 62 17.50 6.92 1.54
C PRO A 62 17.62 8.40 1.22
N ASN A 63 17.69 8.76 -0.06
CA ASN A 63 17.82 10.15 -0.49
C ASN A 63 16.73 10.49 -1.50
N PRO A 64 15.45 10.48 -1.09
CA PRO A 64 14.34 10.58 -2.04
C PRO A 64 14.22 11.94 -2.72
N PHE A 65 14.85 12.96 -2.17
CA PHE A 65 14.77 14.32 -2.72
C PHE A 65 16.08 14.78 -3.34
N SER A 66 17.03 13.87 -3.53
CA SER A 66 18.27 14.19 -4.20
C SER A 66 18.01 14.52 -5.67
N GLN A 67 18.70 15.54 -6.17
CA GLN A 67 18.62 15.92 -7.56
C GLN A 67 19.75 15.33 -8.39
N GLN A 68 20.60 14.54 -7.77
CA GLN A 68 21.69 13.87 -8.46
C GLN A 68 21.24 12.49 -8.90
N ASP A 69 21.91 11.99 -9.94
CA ASP A 69 21.67 10.63 -10.38
C ASP A 69 21.98 9.66 -9.27
N GLN A 70 21.13 8.66 -9.12
CA GLN A 70 21.30 7.68 -8.07
C GLN A 70 20.77 6.34 -8.52
N THR A 71 21.32 5.30 -7.94
CA THR A 71 20.87 3.94 -8.16
C THR A 71 20.12 3.48 -6.91
N VAL A 72 18.88 3.06 -7.11
CA VAL A 72 18.04 2.57 -6.01
C VAL A 72 17.86 1.07 -6.17
N LYS A 73 18.25 0.35 -5.14
CA LYS A 73 18.15 -1.11 -5.16
C LYS A 73 16.71 -1.54 -4.90
N VAL A 74 16.23 -2.47 -5.70
CA VAL A 74 14.90 -3.05 -5.50
C VAL A 74 14.95 -4.02 -4.32
N ASP A 75 14.09 -3.80 -3.35
CA ASP A 75 14.02 -4.65 -2.14
C ASP A 75 13.01 -5.76 -2.29
N ASN A 76 11.84 -5.44 -2.83
CA ASN A 76 10.75 -6.39 -2.96
C ASN A 76 10.10 -6.24 -4.32
N ARG A 77 9.72 -7.38 -4.89
CA ARG A 77 9.01 -7.40 -6.16
C ARG A 77 7.76 -8.24 -6.01
N LEU A 78 6.63 -7.66 -6.39
CA LEU A 78 5.36 -8.37 -6.45
C LEU A 78 4.96 -8.51 -7.91
N VAL A 79 4.54 -9.71 -8.26
CA VAL A 79 4.00 -9.98 -9.59
C VAL A 79 2.52 -10.30 -9.42
N LEU A 80 1.67 -9.55 -10.10
CA LEU A 80 0.23 -9.69 -10.00
C LEU A 80 -0.34 -9.93 -11.39
N ASN A 81 -1.42 -10.69 -11.45
CA ASN A 81 -2.22 -10.68 -12.67
C ASN A 81 -2.97 -9.35 -12.76
N HIS A 82 -3.49 -9.04 -13.95
CA HIS A 82 -4.13 -7.74 -14.17
C HIS A 82 -5.40 -7.57 -13.35
N PHE A 83 -6.10 -8.65 -13.06
CA PHE A 83 -7.33 -8.59 -12.27
C PHE A 83 -7.03 -8.21 -10.83
N THR A 84 -6.03 -8.84 -10.24
CA THR A 84 -5.58 -8.50 -8.88
C THR A 84 -5.04 -7.07 -8.83
N ALA A 85 -4.28 -6.68 -9.84
CA ALA A 85 -3.75 -5.32 -9.91
C ALA A 85 -4.87 -4.28 -9.96
N LYS A 86 -5.93 -4.56 -10.70
CA LYS A 86 -7.06 -3.63 -10.78
C LYS A 86 -7.81 -3.54 -9.45
N ARG A 87 -7.94 -4.67 -8.74
CA ARG A 87 -8.54 -4.66 -7.41
C ARG A 87 -7.69 -3.87 -6.42
N LEU A 88 -6.37 -4.04 -6.51
CA LEU A 88 -5.45 -3.27 -5.69
C LEU A 88 -5.57 -1.78 -5.94
N PHE A 89 -5.63 -1.39 -7.21
CA PHE A 89 -5.82 0.01 -7.59
C PHE A 89 -7.08 0.59 -6.97
N ALA A 90 -8.19 -0.14 -7.08
CA ALA A 90 -9.46 0.32 -6.52
C ALA A 90 -9.41 0.46 -5.00
N ALA A 91 -8.77 -0.50 -4.32
CA ALA A 91 -8.62 -0.46 -2.87
C ALA A 91 -7.74 0.70 -2.42
N LEU A 92 -6.63 0.92 -3.12
CA LEU A 92 -5.75 2.05 -2.83
C LEU A 92 -6.46 3.37 -3.04
N GLN A 93 -7.19 3.50 -4.12
CA GLN A 93 -7.93 4.73 -4.41
C GLN A 93 -8.89 5.06 -3.29
N GLN A 94 -9.67 4.08 -2.83
CA GLN A 94 -10.61 4.28 -1.74
C GLN A 94 -9.93 4.67 -0.44
N THR A 95 -8.82 4.01 -0.12
CA THR A 95 -8.08 4.28 1.11
C THR A 95 -7.52 5.70 1.11
N ILE A 96 -6.94 6.10 -0.02
CA ILE A 96 -6.38 7.44 -0.15
C ILE A 96 -7.48 8.50 -0.10
N MET A 97 -8.59 8.27 -0.80
CA MET A 97 -9.72 9.22 -0.78
C MET A 97 -10.26 9.40 0.64
N ARG A 98 -10.39 8.32 1.38
CA ARG A 98 -10.87 8.39 2.77
C ARG A 98 -9.92 9.18 3.65
N HIS A 99 -8.63 8.97 3.47
CA HIS A 99 -7.61 9.72 4.20
C HIS A 99 -7.72 11.22 3.89
N GLU A 100 -7.83 11.56 2.61
CA GLU A 100 -7.92 12.95 2.20
C GLU A 100 -9.20 13.64 2.68
N GLN A 101 -10.29 12.90 2.78
CA GLN A 101 -11.52 13.43 3.34
C GLN A 101 -11.39 13.80 4.81
N ASN A 102 -10.62 13.03 5.56
CA ASN A 102 -10.46 13.24 6.99
C ASN A 102 -9.32 14.19 7.34
N PHE A 103 -8.27 14.21 6.57
CA PHE A 103 -7.03 14.93 6.91
C PHE A 103 -6.61 15.95 5.87
N GLY A 104 -7.36 16.07 4.79
CA GLY A 104 -7.01 16.99 3.72
C GLY A 104 -6.18 16.33 2.64
N SER A 105 -5.96 17.08 1.59
CA SER A 105 -5.27 16.59 0.40
C SER A 105 -3.84 16.18 0.70
N ILE A 106 -3.42 15.04 0.16
CA ILE A 106 -2.04 14.57 0.27
C ILE A 106 -1.22 15.30 -0.79
N GLU A 107 -0.33 16.17 -0.36
CA GLU A 107 0.48 16.95 -1.26
C GLU A 107 1.72 16.18 -1.65
N LEU A 108 1.83 15.81 -2.91
CA LEU A 108 2.97 15.04 -3.42
C LEU A 108 4.17 15.93 -3.73
N ASN A 109 3.94 17.19 -4.00
CA ASN A 109 5.02 18.11 -4.29
C ASN A 109 5.62 18.63 -2.98
N VAL A 110 6.87 18.23 -2.71
CA VAL A 110 7.53 18.56 -1.46
C VAL A 110 7.68 20.08 -1.27
N GLN A 111 7.83 20.82 -2.34
CA GLN A 111 7.96 22.29 -2.25
C GLN A 111 6.70 22.94 -1.70
N ARG A 112 5.54 22.37 -2.01
CA ARG A 112 4.28 22.87 -1.51
C ARG A 112 4.00 22.50 -0.06
N ARG A 113 4.79 21.58 0.50
CA ARG A 113 4.68 21.21 1.91
C ARG A 113 5.50 22.11 2.81
N LEU A 114 6.40 22.90 2.23
CA LEU A 114 7.23 23.81 3.02
C LEU A 114 6.36 24.91 3.63
N SER A 115 6.72 25.32 4.84
CA SER A 115 6.09 26.50 5.44
C SER A 115 6.46 27.73 4.62
N PRO A 116 5.67 28.82 4.71
CA PRO A 116 6.00 30.04 3.98
C PRO A 116 7.42 30.56 4.26
N GLU A 117 7.85 30.44 5.51
CA GLU A 117 9.19 30.89 5.91
C GLU A 117 10.29 30.03 5.32
N ALA A 118 10.10 28.68 5.36
CA ALA A 118 11.06 27.77 4.78
C ALA A 118 11.12 27.91 3.26
N SER A 119 9.99 28.19 2.64
CA SER A 119 9.92 28.41 1.19
C SER A 119 10.69 29.65 0.77
N LYS A 120 10.62 30.73 1.54
CA LYS A 120 11.40 31.94 1.29
C LYS A 120 12.89 31.66 1.41
N LYS A 121 13.29 30.89 2.41
CA LYS A 121 14.68 30.51 2.61
C LYS A 121 15.23 29.70 1.45
N ALA A 122 14.43 28.81 0.91
CA ALA A 122 14.85 27.98 -0.21
C ALA A 122 15.01 28.78 -1.50
N LYS A 123 14.32 29.90 -1.65
CA LYS A 123 14.40 30.74 -2.84
C LYS A 123 15.54 31.73 -2.80
N SER A 124 16.07 32.00 -1.63
CA SER A 124 17.20 32.89 -1.49
C SER A 124 18.50 32.15 -1.56
#